data_21b6b28b0f554b7772da3b66e300fc21
#
_entry.id   21b6b28b0f554b7772da3b66e300fc21
#
_cell.length_a   1.000
_cell.length_b   1.000
_cell.length_c   1.000
_cell.angle_alpha   90.00
_cell.angle_beta   90.00
_cell.angle_gamma   90.00
#
_symmetry.space_group_name_H-M   'P 1'
#
loop_
_entity.id
_entity.type
_entity.pdbx_description
1 polymer ?
#
loop_
_entity_poly.entity_id
_entity_poly.type
_entity_poly.pdbx_seq_one_letter_code
_entity_poly.pdbx_strand_id
1 'polypeptide(L)'
;ELEERYPELAEKRVSMGLVQELQNVISYIGRFNLIETERDMQLLILNDLKANNAKIEKAKYSASVTIYDFGVNLKEEIKAGKVETINETFVGIQVKLINNENTQYVVGSGRGTASTIGKGFLINPNMDWNQSSLSSASNKAMETAVVNVIKAIDRRGW
;
A
#
# COMPACT_ATOMS: atom_id res chain seq x y z
N GLU A 1 11.32 12.33 8.92
CA GLU A 1 10.75 13.65 8.57
C GLU A 1 9.21 13.61 8.43
N LEU A 2 8.62 12.72 7.59
CA LEU A 2 7.16 12.58 7.52
C LEU A 2 6.57 12.02 8.81
N GLU A 3 7.17 11.01 9.40
CA GLU A 3 6.74 10.38 10.64
C GLU A 3 6.91 11.30 11.86
N GLU A 4 7.88 12.20 11.85
CA GLU A 4 8.05 13.24 12.87
C GLU A 4 6.90 14.25 12.82
N ARG A 5 6.44 14.60 11.62
CA ARG A 5 5.33 15.53 11.39
C ARG A 5 3.97 14.89 11.58
N TYR A 6 3.86 13.61 11.30
CA TYR A 6 2.65 12.80 11.39
C TYR A 6 2.96 11.46 12.09
N PRO A 7 3.05 11.46 13.43
CA PRO A 7 3.44 10.27 14.21
C PRO A 7 2.55 9.05 13.95
N GLU A 8 1.29 9.27 13.57
CA GLU A 8 0.34 8.21 13.22
C GLU A 8 0.77 7.37 12.02
N LEU A 9 1.64 7.90 11.14
CA LEU A 9 2.19 7.13 10.01
C LEU A 9 3.18 6.05 10.45
N ALA A 10 3.81 6.21 11.62
CA ALA A 10 4.71 5.23 12.21
C ALA A 10 3.98 4.06 12.89
N GLU A 11 2.66 4.12 13.01
CA GLU A 11 1.88 3.04 13.62
C GLU A 11 2.00 1.74 12.80
N LYS A 12 2.20 0.62 13.50
CA LYS A 12 2.23 -0.72 12.90
C LYS A 12 1.00 -1.00 12.02
N ARG A 13 -0.15 -0.48 12.41
CA ARG A 13 -1.41 -0.59 11.68
C ARG A 13 -1.33 0.02 10.26
N VAL A 14 -0.64 1.15 10.10
CA VAL A 14 -0.44 1.80 8.79
C VAL A 14 0.43 0.93 7.90
N SER A 15 1.55 0.43 8.42
CA SER A 15 2.43 -0.47 7.68
C SER A 15 1.71 -1.74 7.24
N MET A 16 0.94 -2.37 8.13
CA MET A 16 0.14 -3.55 7.79
C MET A 16 -0.94 -3.23 6.76
N GLY A 17 -1.62 -2.09 6.89
CA GLY A 17 -2.62 -1.62 5.94
C GLY A 17 -2.03 -1.42 4.54
N LEU A 18 -0.87 -0.79 4.42
CA LEU A 18 -0.18 -0.60 3.13
C LEU A 18 0.24 -1.92 2.48
N VAL A 19 0.73 -2.87 3.28
CA VAL A 19 1.07 -4.22 2.77
C VAL A 19 -0.19 -4.90 2.25
N GLN A 20 -1.30 -4.84 2.99
CA GLN A 20 -2.58 -5.41 2.58
C GLN A 20 -3.09 -4.78 1.28
N GLU A 21 -3.02 -3.46 1.15
CA GLU A 21 -3.39 -2.74 -0.08
C GLU A 21 -2.52 -3.19 -1.27
N LEU A 22 -1.21 -3.32 -1.08
CA LEU A 22 -0.32 -3.82 -2.13
C LEU A 22 -0.70 -5.24 -2.56
N GLN A 23 -0.96 -6.13 -1.61
CA GLN A 23 -1.39 -7.51 -1.88
C GLN A 23 -2.71 -7.53 -2.65
N ASN A 24 -3.69 -6.71 -2.26
CA ASN A 24 -4.98 -6.61 -2.92
C ASN A 24 -4.83 -6.13 -4.37
N VAL A 25 -4.05 -5.07 -4.60
CA VAL A 25 -3.82 -4.52 -5.94
C VAL A 25 -3.09 -5.51 -6.83
N ILE A 26 -2.04 -6.17 -6.32
CA ILE A 26 -1.29 -7.20 -7.06
C ILE A 26 -2.19 -8.39 -7.42
N SER A 27 -3.00 -8.87 -6.48
CA SER A 27 -3.93 -9.97 -6.69
C SER A 27 -5.00 -9.61 -7.73
N TYR A 28 -5.54 -8.39 -7.66
CA TYR A 28 -6.54 -7.90 -8.62
C TYR A 28 -5.99 -7.82 -10.04
N ILE A 29 -4.76 -7.35 -10.20
CA ILE A 29 -4.08 -7.27 -11.51
C ILE A 29 -3.76 -8.66 -12.07
N GLY A 30 -3.53 -9.66 -11.21
CA GLY A 30 -3.35 -11.07 -11.58
C GLY A 30 -2.06 -11.38 -12.36
N ARG A 31 -1.07 -10.47 -12.36
CA ARG A 31 0.20 -10.65 -13.08
C ARG A 31 1.26 -11.38 -12.26
N PHE A 32 1.13 -11.39 -10.96
CA PHE A 32 2.09 -11.99 -10.02
C PHE A 32 1.37 -12.97 -9.10
N ASN A 33 2.03 -14.07 -8.79
CA ASN A 33 1.62 -14.97 -7.71
C ASN A 33 2.25 -14.50 -6.41
N LEU A 34 1.44 -14.25 -5.40
CA LEU A 34 1.91 -13.86 -4.06
C LEU A 34 2.41 -15.11 -3.33
N ILE A 35 3.56 -14.98 -2.70
CA ILE A 35 4.16 -16.01 -1.84
C ILE A 35 4.23 -15.44 -0.43
N GLU A 36 3.71 -16.20 0.54
CA GLU A 36 3.80 -15.85 1.95
C GLU A 36 5.25 -15.85 2.43
N THR A 37 5.66 -14.79 3.10
CA THR A 37 7.03 -14.61 3.61
C THR A 37 7.12 -14.60 5.14
N GLU A 38 5.99 -14.61 5.86
CA GLU A 38 6.01 -14.72 7.31
C GLU A 38 6.55 -16.07 7.75
N ARG A 39 7.55 -16.06 8.62
CA ARG A 39 8.31 -17.25 9.02
C ARG A 39 7.44 -18.35 9.58
N ASP A 40 6.45 -18.00 10.39
CA ASP A 40 5.56 -18.98 11.02
C ASP A 40 4.59 -19.62 10.00
N MET A 41 4.08 -18.82 9.07
CA MET A 41 3.27 -19.31 7.96
C MET A 41 4.11 -20.14 6.98
N GLN A 42 5.34 -19.74 6.70
CA GLN A 42 6.28 -20.54 5.91
C GLN A 42 6.55 -21.91 6.55
N LEU A 43 6.67 -21.98 7.88
CA LEU A 43 6.88 -23.26 8.58
C LEU A 43 5.66 -24.17 8.51
N LEU A 44 4.44 -23.63 8.58
CA LEU A 44 3.21 -24.38 8.39
C LEU A 44 3.12 -24.93 6.97
N ILE A 45 3.33 -24.07 5.97
CA ILE A 45 3.36 -24.48 4.55
C ILE A 45 4.47 -25.51 4.31
N LEU A 46 5.64 -25.35 4.89
CA LEU A 46 6.76 -26.28 4.81
C LEU A 46 6.41 -27.69 5.35
N ASN A 47 5.67 -27.74 6.46
CA ASN A 47 5.25 -29.02 7.04
C ASN A 47 4.22 -29.72 6.13
N ASP A 48 3.26 -28.99 5.59
CA ASP A 48 2.29 -29.52 4.63
C ASP A 48 2.94 -29.96 3.31
N LEU A 49 3.90 -29.16 2.80
CA LEU A 49 4.63 -29.47 1.57
C LEU A 49 5.58 -30.66 1.72
N LYS A 50 6.23 -30.83 2.88
CA LYS A 50 7.05 -32.03 3.18
C LYS A 50 6.21 -33.28 3.20
N ALA A 51 4.99 -33.21 3.73
CA ALA A 51 4.05 -34.33 3.71
C ALA A 51 3.64 -34.74 2.28
N ASN A 52 3.64 -33.76 1.32
CA ASN A 52 3.19 -33.96 -0.05
C ASN A 52 4.33 -33.97 -1.10
N ASN A 53 5.62 -34.07 -0.69
CA ASN A 53 6.79 -34.00 -1.59
C ASN A 53 6.81 -32.77 -2.54
N ALA A 54 6.18 -31.64 -2.15
CA ALA A 54 6.16 -30.43 -2.94
C ALA A 54 7.45 -29.63 -2.72
N LYS A 55 7.90 -28.92 -3.76
CA LYS A 55 9.04 -27.99 -3.69
C LYS A 55 8.54 -26.60 -3.37
N ILE A 56 9.23 -25.92 -2.43
CA ILE A 56 8.99 -24.50 -2.16
C ILE A 56 9.62 -23.70 -3.28
N GLU A 57 8.80 -22.91 -3.98
CA GLU A 57 9.30 -21.93 -4.92
C GLU A 57 9.87 -20.72 -4.17
N LYS A 58 11.07 -20.31 -4.53
CA LYS A 58 11.63 -19.06 -4.02
C LYS A 58 10.96 -17.90 -4.73
N ALA A 59 10.63 -16.84 -3.98
CA ALA A 59 10.10 -15.62 -4.56
C ALA A 59 11.11 -15.02 -5.56
N LYS A 60 10.72 -14.89 -6.81
CA LYS A 60 11.54 -14.26 -7.85
C LYS A 60 11.69 -12.77 -7.59
N TYR A 61 10.68 -12.14 -7.03
CA TYR A 61 10.66 -10.70 -6.74
C TYR A 61 10.34 -10.44 -5.28
N SER A 62 10.90 -9.36 -4.75
CA SER A 62 10.51 -8.76 -3.48
C SER A 62 9.97 -7.37 -3.73
N ALA A 63 8.86 -7.01 -3.07
CA ALA A 63 8.26 -5.70 -3.18
C ALA A 63 8.36 -4.94 -1.85
N SER A 64 8.58 -3.63 -1.94
CA SER A 64 8.49 -2.72 -0.80
C SER A 64 7.67 -1.49 -1.14
N VAL A 65 6.99 -0.95 -0.14
CA VAL A 65 6.15 0.24 -0.25
C VAL A 65 6.71 1.34 0.63
N THR A 66 6.73 2.55 0.12
CA THR A 66 7.15 3.74 0.87
C THR A 66 6.15 4.88 0.61
N ILE A 67 5.71 5.53 1.67
CA ILE A 67 5.03 6.83 1.57
C ILE A 67 6.11 7.89 1.43
N TYR A 68 6.14 8.60 0.31
CA TYR A 68 7.11 9.68 0.08
C TYR A 68 6.50 11.08 0.17
N ASP A 69 5.17 11.15 0.15
CA ASP A 69 4.44 12.42 0.21
C ASP A 69 3.11 12.20 0.95
N PHE A 70 2.78 13.11 1.85
CA PHE A 70 1.58 12.99 2.66
C PHE A 70 1.14 14.35 3.17
N GLY A 71 -0.17 14.59 3.19
CA GLY A 71 -0.71 15.77 3.83
C GLY A 71 -2.23 15.76 3.89
N VAL A 72 -2.74 16.71 4.67
CA VAL A 72 -4.16 16.96 4.86
C VAL A 72 -4.44 18.43 4.63
N ASN A 73 -5.36 18.71 3.72
CA ASN A 73 -5.89 20.04 3.48
C ASN A 73 -7.28 20.17 4.10
N LEU A 74 -7.48 21.22 4.86
CA LEU A 74 -8.79 21.62 5.37
C LEU A 74 -9.41 22.63 4.42
N LYS A 75 -10.61 22.31 3.92
CA LYS A 75 -11.42 23.23 3.11
C LYS A 75 -12.76 23.46 3.79
N GLU A 76 -13.22 24.68 3.81
CA GLU A 76 -14.57 25.02 4.25
C GLU A 76 -15.43 25.30 3.02
N GLU A 77 -16.53 24.58 2.89
CA GLU A 77 -17.53 24.81 1.84
C GLU A 77 -18.87 25.19 2.49
N ILE A 78 -19.54 26.19 1.89
CA ILE A 78 -20.90 26.56 2.31
C ILE A 78 -21.88 25.78 1.43
N LYS A 79 -22.59 24.82 2.03
CA LYS A 79 -23.67 24.08 1.37
C LYS A 79 -25.01 24.33 2.10
N ALA A 80 -25.99 24.77 1.34
CA ALA A 80 -27.34 25.05 1.87
C ALA A 80 -27.34 25.92 3.14
N GLY A 81 -26.45 26.94 3.20
CA GLY A 81 -26.32 27.87 4.33
C GLY A 81 -25.61 27.29 5.57
N LYS A 82 -25.04 26.10 5.48
CA LYS A 82 -24.21 25.49 6.53
C LYS A 82 -22.76 25.43 6.08
N VAL A 83 -21.85 25.74 7.00
CA VAL A 83 -20.41 25.57 6.77
C VAL A 83 -20.07 24.09 7.03
N GLU A 84 -19.59 23.41 5.99
CA GLU A 84 -19.07 22.06 6.08
C GLU A 84 -17.55 22.10 5.98
N THR A 85 -16.85 21.47 6.92
CA THR A 85 -15.41 21.30 6.85
C THR A 85 -15.10 20.01 6.09
N ILE A 86 -14.36 20.13 4.99
CA ILE A 86 -13.90 19.00 4.18
C ILE A 86 -12.42 18.80 4.45
N ASN A 87 -12.06 17.59 4.87
CA ASN A 87 -10.68 17.13 5.00
C ASN A 87 -10.29 16.40 3.72
N GLU A 88 -9.32 16.93 3.00
CA GLU A 88 -8.74 16.27 1.83
C GLU A 88 -7.37 15.70 2.20
N THR A 89 -7.30 14.36 2.26
CA THR A 89 -6.05 13.62 2.48
C THR A 89 -5.42 13.32 1.14
N PHE A 90 -4.13 13.60 0.99
CA PHE A 90 -3.35 13.20 -0.17
C PHE A 90 -2.17 12.33 0.25
N VAL A 91 -1.86 11.33 -0.58
CA VAL A 91 -0.77 10.36 -0.33
C VAL A 91 0.02 10.15 -1.62
N GLY A 92 1.34 10.21 -1.50
CA GLY A 92 2.27 9.77 -2.52
C GLY A 92 2.91 8.44 -2.11
N ILE A 93 2.73 7.40 -2.92
CA ILE A 93 3.27 6.06 -2.68
C ILE A 93 4.27 5.70 -3.76
N GLN A 94 5.37 5.09 -3.34
CA GLN A 94 6.34 4.46 -4.20
C GLN A 94 6.36 2.96 -3.93
N VAL A 95 6.23 2.17 -4.99
CA VAL A 95 6.44 0.72 -4.97
C VAL A 95 7.75 0.41 -5.66
N LYS A 96 8.66 -0.29 -4.96
CA LYS A 96 9.92 -0.80 -5.50
C LYS A 96 9.81 -2.30 -5.60
N LEU A 97 10.03 -2.84 -6.80
CA LEU A 97 10.12 -4.27 -7.06
C LEU A 97 11.57 -4.65 -7.37
N ILE A 98 12.12 -5.59 -6.61
CA ILE A 98 13.49 -6.07 -6.72
C ILE A 98 13.46 -7.49 -7.28
N ASN A 99 14.21 -7.73 -8.33
CA ASN A 99 14.49 -9.10 -8.81
C ASN A 99 15.55 -9.73 -7.91
N ASN A 100 15.19 -10.80 -7.21
CA ASN A 100 16.04 -11.47 -6.22
C ASN A 100 17.21 -12.26 -6.87
N GLU A 101 17.15 -12.53 -8.17
CA GLU A 101 18.20 -13.28 -8.88
C GLU A 101 19.40 -12.38 -9.25
N ASN A 102 19.14 -11.12 -9.60
CA ASN A 102 20.17 -10.20 -10.11
C ASN A 102 20.25 -8.85 -9.39
N THR A 103 19.46 -8.67 -8.32
CA THR A 103 19.38 -7.44 -7.52
C THR A 103 18.96 -6.17 -8.28
N GLN A 104 18.59 -6.28 -9.55
CA GLN A 104 18.02 -5.17 -10.30
C GLN A 104 16.65 -4.81 -9.75
N TYR A 105 16.25 -3.57 -9.89
CA TYR A 105 14.95 -3.12 -9.41
C TYR A 105 14.26 -2.16 -10.37
N VAL A 106 12.97 -2.09 -10.28
CA VAL A 106 12.12 -1.08 -10.88
C VAL A 106 11.34 -0.35 -9.80
N VAL A 107 10.95 0.88 -10.10
CA VAL A 107 10.18 1.74 -9.20
C VAL A 107 8.99 2.29 -9.95
N GLY A 108 7.82 2.22 -9.33
CA GLY A 108 6.63 2.92 -9.76
C GLY A 108 6.12 3.84 -8.65
N SER A 109 5.68 5.02 -9.01
CA SER A 109 5.10 5.98 -8.06
C SER A 109 3.66 6.30 -8.46
N GLY A 110 2.83 6.55 -7.47
CA GLY A 110 1.45 6.98 -7.64
C GLY A 110 1.05 7.99 -6.58
N ARG A 111 0.03 8.79 -6.88
CA ARG A 111 -0.60 9.72 -5.95
C ARG A 111 -2.08 9.45 -5.88
N GLY A 112 -2.65 9.59 -4.70
CA GLY A 112 -4.07 9.43 -4.44
C GLY A 112 -4.57 10.51 -3.49
N THR A 113 -5.86 10.83 -3.64
CA THR A 113 -6.57 11.77 -2.77
C THR A 113 -7.88 11.16 -2.33
N ALA A 114 -8.28 11.46 -1.09
CA ALA A 114 -9.59 11.13 -0.54
C ALA A 114 -10.10 12.30 0.27
N SER A 115 -11.40 12.56 0.19
CA SER A 115 -12.07 13.63 0.94
C SER A 115 -13.04 13.04 1.94
N THR A 116 -13.05 13.59 3.15
CA THR A 116 -14.00 13.24 4.21
C THR A 116 -14.68 14.50 4.74
N ILE A 117 -15.96 14.40 5.07
CA ILE A 117 -16.73 15.51 5.64
C ILE A 117 -16.66 15.42 7.18
N GLY A 118 -16.42 16.56 7.84
CA GLY A 118 -16.39 16.70 9.29
C GLY A 118 -14.99 16.54 9.89
N LYS A 119 -14.91 16.49 11.23
CA LYS A 119 -13.66 16.35 11.99
C LYS A 119 -13.06 14.93 11.93
N GLY A 120 -13.34 14.18 10.86
CA GLY A 120 -12.88 12.83 10.66
C GLY A 120 -11.41 12.79 10.30
N PHE A 121 -10.61 12.31 11.19
CA PHE A 121 -9.18 12.22 11.07
C PHE A 121 -8.69 11.01 10.27
N LEU A 122 -7.47 11.15 9.85
CA LEU A 122 -6.60 10.22 9.15
C LEU A 122 -6.73 8.79 9.64
N ILE A 123 -6.65 8.60 10.94
CA ILE A 123 -6.82 7.33 11.63
C ILE A 123 -7.37 7.63 13.03
N ASN A 124 -8.64 7.35 13.25
CA ASN A 124 -9.19 7.34 14.59
C ASN A 124 -8.76 6.00 15.26
N PRO A 125 -8.34 5.97 16.55
CA PRO A 125 -8.04 4.74 17.26
C PRO A 125 -9.14 3.67 17.21
N ASN A 126 -10.39 4.10 17.07
CA ASN A 126 -11.57 3.23 16.99
C ASN A 126 -12.06 2.96 15.55
N MET A 127 -11.30 3.34 14.54
CA MET A 127 -11.65 3.18 13.12
C MET A 127 -10.79 2.10 12.48
N ASP A 128 -11.39 1.20 11.73
CA ASP A 128 -10.64 0.24 10.92
C ASP A 128 -9.87 0.95 9.80
N TRP A 129 -8.73 0.36 9.41
CA TRP A 129 -7.90 0.89 8.32
C TRP A 129 -8.73 1.22 7.08
N ASN A 130 -9.56 0.28 6.63
CA ASN A 130 -10.38 0.41 5.42
C ASN A 130 -11.39 1.55 5.44
N GLN A 131 -11.70 2.10 6.61
CA GLN A 131 -12.62 3.22 6.79
C GLN A 131 -11.90 4.57 6.83
N SER A 132 -10.58 4.56 6.85
CA SER A 132 -9.77 5.78 6.94
C SER A 132 -9.65 6.49 5.59
N SER A 133 -9.53 7.83 5.62
CA SER A 133 -9.21 8.62 4.44
C SER A 133 -7.80 8.30 3.92
N LEU A 134 -6.91 7.89 4.82
CA LEU A 134 -5.56 7.45 4.48
C LEU A 134 -5.59 6.17 3.63
N SER A 135 -6.40 5.16 4.02
CA SER A 135 -6.58 3.95 3.22
C SER A 135 -7.13 4.27 1.83
N SER A 136 -8.19 5.07 1.75
CA SER A 136 -8.80 5.42 0.47
C SER A 136 -7.85 6.17 -0.47
N ALA A 137 -7.04 7.09 0.07
CA ALA A 137 -6.02 7.79 -0.70
C ALA A 137 -4.86 6.86 -1.09
N SER A 138 -4.43 5.98 -0.16
CA SER A 138 -3.36 5.01 -0.39
C SER A 138 -3.72 3.99 -1.46
N ASN A 139 -4.95 3.49 -1.49
CA ASN A 139 -5.41 2.55 -2.51
C ASN A 139 -5.26 3.13 -3.91
N LYS A 140 -5.76 4.35 -4.15
CA LYS A 140 -5.62 5.04 -5.44
C LYS A 140 -4.15 5.27 -5.84
N ALA A 141 -3.31 5.64 -4.87
CA ALA A 141 -1.88 5.83 -5.10
C ALA A 141 -1.20 4.50 -5.44
N MET A 142 -1.57 3.41 -4.73
CA MET A 142 -1.02 2.08 -4.90
C MET A 142 -1.34 1.50 -6.27
N GLU A 143 -2.59 1.58 -6.72
CA GLU A 143 -3.01 1.15 -8.06
C GLU A 143 -2.14 1.82 -9.14
N THR A 144 -1.97 3.13 -9.07
CA THR A 144 -1.14 3.89 -10.01
C THR A 144 0.33 3.46 -9.93
N ALA A 145 0.87 3.30 -8.72
CA ALA A 145 2.27 2.91 -8.51
C ALA A 145 2.54 1.51 -9.08
N VAL A 146 1.66 0.53 -8.82
CA VAL A 146 1.81 -0.85 -9.32
C VAL A 146 1.70 -0.90 -10.84
N VAL A 147 0.75 -0.16 -11.45
CA VAL A 147 0.66 -0.07 -12.92
C VAL A 147 1.95 0.50 -13.52
N ASN A 148 2.57 1.50 -12.87
CA ASN A 148 3.84 2.07 -13.32
C ASN A 148 5.01 1.10 -13.16
N VAL A 149 5.02 0.26 -12.11
CA VAL A 149 5.97 -0.85 -11.95
C VAL A 149 5.83 -1.84 -13.10
N ILE A 150 4.61 -2.27 -13.43
CA ILE A 150 4.35 -3.22 -14.52
C ILE A 150 4.84 -2.65 -15.85
N LYS A 151 4.52 -1.39 -16.17
CA LYS A 151 5.03 -0.73 -17.36
C LYS A 151 6.56 -0.68 -17.43
N ALA A 152 7.22 -0.53 -16.27
CA ALA A 152 8.68 -0.51 -16.19
C ALA A 152 9.27 -1.91 -16.40
N ILE A 153 8.62 -2.96 -15.90
CA ILE A 153 8.96 -4.37 -16.14
C ILE A 153 8.86 -4.68 -17.64
N ASP A 154 7.73 -4.32 -18.26
CA ASP A 154 7.50 -4.59 -19.69
C ASP A 154 8.53 -3.91 -20.59
N ARG A 155 8.92 -2.68 -20.27
CA ARG A 155 9.98 -1.97 -21.02
C ARG A 155 11.35 -2.60 -20.89
N ARG A 156 11.62 -3.30 -19.77
CA ARG A 156 12.91 -3.97 -19.51
C ARG A 156 12.94 -5.43 -19.94
N GLY A 157 11.81 -6.00 -20.33
CA GLY A 157 11.69 -7.40 -20.70
C GLY A 157 11.92 -8.38 -19.55
N TRP A 158 11.46 -8.02 -18.36
CA TRP A 158 11.57 -8.84 -17.14
C TRP A 158 10.47 -9.90 -17.06
#